data_d3e0c07a9fee0574db4778617b3bb93a
#
_entry.id   d3e0c07a9fee0574db4778617b3bb93a
#
_cell.length_a   1.000
_cell.length_b   1.000
_cell.length_c   1.000
_cell.angle_alpha   90.00
_cell.angle_beta   90.00
_cell.angle_gamma   90.00
#
_symmetry.space_group_name_H-M   'P 1'
#
loop_
_entity.id
_entity.type
_entity.pdbx_description
1 polymer ?
#
loop_
_entity_poly.entity_id
_entity_poly.type
_entity_poly.pdbx_seq_one_letter_code
_entity_poly.pdbx_strand_id
1 'polypeptide(L)'
;MTPLIIGVAGGSGSGKTTVARKIAEAVTPASVAFIDMDAYYRNHVELTLEERRRLNWDHPDAFDFDLLSRQLGALASGEAVEKPIYNFVSHLRDEKTLTIPAADVVVIDGILLFVDERVRERCDVKVFVDTDADVRLIRRIRRDMKRRGRPLEEILDQYLTSVQPMHLQFVEPSKRYADIIVPRGGHNTIAIDLITATILRRLHGSGS
;
A
#
# COMPACT_ATOMS: atom_id res chain seq x y z
N MET A 1 -10.75 -4.48 22.03
CA MET A 1 -9.40 -5.00 21.68
C MET A 1 -8.71 -3.95 20.83
N THR A 2 -7.39 -3.83 20.94
CA THR A 2 -6.61 -2.98 20.02
C THR A 2 -6.56 -3.66 18.67
N PRO A 3 -6.94 -3.00 17.58
CA PRO A 3 -6.86 -3.56 16.24
C PRO A 3 -5.43 -3.99 15.87
N LEU A 4 -5.31 -5.09 15.13
CA LEU A 4 -4.03 -5.53 14.58
C LEU A 4 -3.79 -4.85 13.23
N ILE A 5 -2.70 -4.08 13.10
CA ILE A 5 -2.35 -3.37 11.87
C ILE A 5 -1.29 -4.15 11.08
N ILE A 6 -1.62 -4.51 9.84
CA ILE A 6 -0.76 -5.27 8.94
C ILE A 6 -0.35 -4.39 7.77
N GLY A 7 0.93 -4.06 7.69
CA GLY A 7 1.50 -3.32 6.57
C GLY A 7 2.04 -4.26 5.49
N VAL A 8 1.65 -4.03 4.24
CA VAL A 8 2.13 -4.79 3.08
C VAL A 8 2.81 -3.84 2.10
N ALA A 9 4.14 -3.85 2.09
CA ALA A 9 4.96 -3.03 1.19
C ALA A 9 5.53 -3.83 0.02
N GLY A 10 6.10 -3.13 -0.94
CA GLY A 10 6.77 -3.73 -2.10
C GLY A 10 6.65 -2.88 -3.35
N GLY A 11 7.51 -3.10 -4.32
CA GLY A 11 7.58 -2.30 -5.55
C GLY A 11 6.28 -2.32 -6.37
N SER A 12 6.11 -1.32 -7.23
CA SER A 12 5.02 -1.33 -8.21
C SER A 12 5.09 -2.60 -9.07
N GLY A 13 3.97 -3.32 -9.21
CA GLY A 13 3.91 -4.59 -9.93
C GLY A 13 4.39 -5.83 -9.16
N SER A 14 4.82 -5.69 -7.89
CA SER A 14 5.25 -6.85 -7.07
C SER A 14 4.12 -7.82 -6.73
N GLY A 15 2.87 -7.35 -6.73
CA GLY A 15 1.70 -8.13 -6.30
C GLY A 15 1.34 -7.92 -4.83
N LYS A 16 1.85 -6.85 -4.19
CA LYS A 16 1.54 -6.50 -2.79
C LYS A 16 0.04 -6.41 -2.51
N THR A 17 -0.73 -5.74 -3.37
CA THR A 17 -2.20 -5.62 -3.22
C THR A 17 -2.88 -6.99 -3.27
N THR A 18 -2.38 -7.94 -4.09
CA THR A 18 -2.90 -9.30 -4.13
C THR A 18 -2.60 -10.04 -2.83
N VAL A 19 -1.39 -9.90 -2.29
CA VAL A 19 -1.00 -10.47 -0.99
C VAL A 19 -1.87 -9.88 0.12
N ALA A 20 -1.99 -8.55 0.18
CA ALA A 20 -2.78 -7.85 1.18
C ALA A 20 -4.25 -8.29 1.17
N ARG A 21 -4.87 -8.41 -0.01
CA ARG A 21 -6.25 -8.88 -0.14
C ARG A 21 -6.41 -10.34 0.31
N LYS A 22 -5.50 -11.23 -0.09
CA LYS A 22 -5.55 -12.62 0.35
C LYS A 22 -5.41 -12.76 1.87
N ILE A 23 -4.55 -11.96 2.50
CA ILE A 23 -4.46 -11.90 3.96
C ILE A 23 -5.80 -11.41 4.55
N ALA A 24 -6.36 -10.32 4.03
CA ALA A 24 -7.62 -9.77 4.50
C ALA A 24 -8.78 -10.77 4.38
N GLU A 25 -8.87 -11.48 3.27
CA GLU A 25 -9.89 -12.51 3.02
C GLU A 25 -9.75 -13.72 3.96
N ALA A 26 -8.52 -14.09 4.30
CA ALA A 26 -8.23 -15.30 5.06
C ALA A 26 -8.33 -15.11 6.59
N VAL A 27 -8.35 -13.87 7.11
CA VAL A 27 -8.51 -13.62 8.55
C VAL A 27 -9.98 -13.55 9.02
N THR A 28 -10.93 -13.89 8.14
CA THR A 28 -12.35 -14.07 8.51
C THR A 28 -12.47 -15.15 9.63
N PRO A 29 -13.29 -14.98 10.70
CA PRO A 29 -14.43 -14.04 10.81
C PRO A 29 -14.13 -12.67 11.43
N ALA A 30 -12.88 -12.29 11.67
CA ALA A 30 -12.56 -10.95 12.15
C ALA A 30 -13.04 -9.87 11.17
N SER A 31 -13.43 -8.71 11.68
CA SER A 31 -13.72 -7.55 10.84
C SER A 31 -12.42 -6.97 10.27
N VAL A 32 -12.41 -6.63 8.98
CA VAL A 32 -11.21 -6.16 8.29
C VAL A 32 -11.46 -4.81 7.63
N ALA A 33 -10.65 -3.82 7.99
CA ALA A 33 -10.54 -2.56 7.27
C ALA A 33 -9.37 -2.65 6.26
N PHE A 34 -9.62 -2.29 5.00
CA PHE A 34 -8.61 -2.28 3.96
C PHE A 34 -8.27 -0.85 3.53
N ILE A 35 -7.00 -0.50 3.59
CA ILE A 35 -6.49 0.83 3.22
C ILE A 35 -5.46 0.67 2.09
N ASP A 36 -5.67 1.38 1.01
CA ASP A 36 -4.67 1.58 -0.03
C ASP A 36 -3.94 2.91 0.21
N MET A 37 -2.62 2.88 0.29
CA MET A 37 -1.80 4.07 0.48
C MET A 37 -1.93 5.05 -0.69
N ASP A 38 -2.26 4.56 -1.89
CA ASP A 38 -2.42 5.39 -3.08
C ASP A 38 -3.55 6.43 -2.92
N ALA A 39 -4.48 6.24 -1.97
CA ALA A 39 -5.48 7.25 -1.62
C ALA A 39 -4.90 8.51 -0.97
N TYR A 40 -3.70 8.42 -0.42
CA TYR A 40 -3.05 9.48 0.37
C TYR A 40 -2.05 10.32 -0.42
N TYR A 41 -2.06 10.29 -1.75
CA TYR A 41 -1.33 11.29 -2.53
C TYR A 41 -1.75 12.70 -2.15
N ARG A 42 -0.79 13.64 -2.12
CA ARG A 42 -1.07 15.06 -1.83
C ARG A 42 -2.02 15.64 -2.87
N ASN A 43 -2.88 16.54 -2.41
CA ASN A 43 -3.92 17.17 -3.23
C ASN A 43 -3.42 18.52 -3.76
N HIS A 44 -2.76 18.50 -4.91
CA HIS A 44 -2.18 19.69 -5.55
C HIS A 44 -3.24 20.45 -6.37
N VAL A 45 -4.23 21.04 -5.68
CA VAL A 45 -5.31 21.81 -6.33
C VAL A 45 -4.82 23.10 -6.99
N GLU A 46 -3.70 23.63 -6.52
CA GLU A 46 -3.03 24.84 -7.02
C GLU A 46 -2.36 24.64 -8.39
N LEU A 47 -2.08 23.39 -8.77
CA LEU A 47 -1.42 23.05 -10.03
C LEU A 47 -2.42 22.71 -11.13
N THR A 48 -2.07 23.03 -12.37
CA THR A 48 -2.81 22.55 -13.55
C THR A 48 -2.65 21.03 -13.73
N LEU A 49 -3.52 20.40 -14.50
CA LEU A 49 -3.43 18.96 -14.78
C LEU A 49 -2.09 18.60 -15.45
N GLU A 50 -1.58 19.47 -16.32
CA GLU A 50 -0.31 19.25 -17.00
C GLU A 50 0.87 19.28 -16.02
N GLU A 51 0.89 20.22 -15.09
CA GLU A 51 1.91 20.28 -14.04
C GLU A 51 1.83 19.07 -13.11
N ARG A 52 0.61 18.65 -12.70
CA ARG A 52 0.44 17.43 -11.89
C ARG A 52 0.95 16.17 -12.60
N ARG A 53 0.78 16.05 -13.91
CA ARG A 53 1.32 14.92 -14.69
C ARG A 53 2.84 14.85 -14.70
N ARG A 54 3.53 15.97 -14.46
CA ARG A 54 5.00 16.06 -14.39
C ARG A 54 5.57 15.78 -13.01
N LEU A 55 4.73 15.70 -11.97
CA LEU A 55 5.18 15.40 -10.62
C LEU A 55 5.71 13.96 -10.51
N ASN A 56 6.71 13.79 -9.64
CA ASN A 56 7.23 12.47 -9.30
C ASN A 56 6.35 11.80 -8.23
N TRP A 57 5.34 11.09 -8.67
CA TRP A 57 4.38 10.38 -7.80
C TRP A 57 4.97 9.14 -7.10
N ASP A 58 6.19 8.75 -7.41
CA ASP A 58 6.90 7.66 -6.76
C ASP A 58 7.86 8.15 -5.65
N HIS A 59 7.99 9.49 -5.46
CA HIS A 59 8.78 10.09 -4.38
C HIS A 59 7.97 10.16 -3.07
N PRO A 60 8.61 10.01 -1.88
CA PRO A 60 7.92 10.12 -0.59
C PRO A 60 7.14 11.44 -0.41
N ASP A 61 7.65 12.56 -0.91
CA ASP A 61 7.00 13.87 -0.80
C ASP A 61 5.65 13.94 -1.53
N ALA A 62 5.38 13.01 -2.45
CA ALA A 62 4.09 12.93 -3.11
C ALA A 62 2.95 12.46 -2.17
N PHE A 63 3.29 11.90 -1.00
CA PHE A 63 2.33 11.35 -0.07
C PHE A 63 2.10 12.24 1.15
N ASP A 64 0.86 12.26 1.62
CA ASP A 64 0.46 12.90 2.88
C ASP A 64 0.59 11.90 4.04
N PHE A 65 1.84 11.67 4.46
CA PHE A 65 2.13 10.78 5.58
C PHE A 65 1.56 11.29 6.90
N ASP A 66 1.34 12.60 7.05
CA ASP A 66 0.73 13.18 8.24
C ASP A 66 -0.73 12.73 8.38
N LEU A 67 -1.50 12.82 7.30
CA LEU A 67 -2.87 12.34 7.28
C LEU A 67 -2.92 10.83 7.48
N LEU A 68 -2.09 10.07 6.75
CA LEU A 68 -2.04 8.62 6.86
C LEU A 68 -1.71 8.17 8.29
N SER A 69 -0.67 8.75 8.92
CA SER A 69 -0.26 8.40 10.28
C SER A 69 -1.35 8.73 11.30
N ARG A 70 -2.03 9.90 11.16
CA ARG A 70 -3.15 10.26 12.04
C ARG A 70 -4.30 9.26 11.92
N GLN A 71 -4.69 8.89 10.70
CA GLN A 71 -5.80 7.96 10.47
C GLN A 71 -5.48 6.54 10.92
N LEU A 72 -4.26 6.07 10.71
CA LEU A 72 -3.83 4.78 11.30
C LEU A 72 -3.87 4.81 12.83
N GLY A 73 -3.51 5.96 13.44
CA GLY A 73 -3.62 6.15 14.89
C GLY A 73 -5.06 6.08 15.39
N ALA A 74 -6.00 6.72 14.71
CA ALA A 74 -7.42 6.67 15.04
C ALA A 74 -7.97 5.24 14.90
N LEU A 75 -7.65 4.55 13.80
CA LEU A 75 -8.03 3.14 13.63
C LEU A 75 -7.44 2.24 14.73
N ALA A 76 -6.17 2.45 15.13
CA ALA A 76 -5.54 1.71 16.22
C ALA A 76 -6.25 1.94 17.57
N SER A 77 -6.90 3.10 17.72
CA SER A 77 -7.73 3.42 18.90
C SER A 77 -9.18 2.93 18.78
N GLY A 78 -9.53 2.23 17.69
CA GLY A 78 -10.88 1.73 17.45
C GLY A 78 -11.86 2.80 16.94
N GLU A 79 -11.36 3.87 16.36
CA GLU A 79 -12.15 4.95 15.77
C GLU A 79 -12.31 4.77 14.26
N ALA A 80 -13.47 5.17 13.70
CA ALA A 80 -13.66 5.23 12.28
C ALA A 80 -12.92 6.44 11.68
N VAL A 81 -12.51 6.33 10.40
CA VAL A 81 -11.82 7.42 9.69
C VAL A 81 -12.42 7.70 8.32
N GLU A 82 -12.27 8.93 7.85
CA GLU A 82 -12.68 9.36 6.52
C GLU A 82 -11.50 9.27 5.55
N LYS A 83 -11.34 8.12 4.90
CA LYS A 83 -10.27 7.87 3.94
C LYS A 83 -10.48 8.71 2.68
N PRO A 84 -9.46 9.42 2.16
CA PRO A 84 -9.56 10.10 0.87
C PRO A 84 -9.87 9.13 -0.27
N ILE A 85 -10.48 9.66 -1.32
CA ILE A 85 -10.63 8.97 -2.62
C ILE A 85 -9.73 9.71 -3.61
N TYR A 86 -8.77 9.01 -4.22
CA TYR A 86 -7.85 9.60 -5.17
C TYR A 86 -8.20 9.24 -6.61
N ASN A 87 -8.30 10.27 -7.45
CA ASN A 87 -8.61 10.14 -8.86
C ASN A 87 -7.31 10.16 -9.70
N PHE A 88 -6.92 9.02 -10.25
CA PHE A 88 -5.72 8.88 -11.07
C PHE A 88 -5.77 9.57 -12.45
N VAL A 89 -6.93 10.05 -12.89
CA VAL A 89 -7.08 10.78 -14.15
C VAL A 89 -6.81 12.26 -13.94
N SER A 90 -7.41 12.84 -12.90
CA SER A 90 -7.23 14.25 -12.54
C SER A 90 -6.00 14.51 -11.67
N HIS A 91 -5.41 13.46 -11.06
CA HIS A 91 -4.38 13.56 -10.04
C HIS A 91 -4.78 14.46 -8.86
N LEU A 92 -6.04 14.32 -8.41
CA LEU A 92 -6.60 15.03 -7.27
C LEU A 92 -7.36 14.06 -6.37
N ARG A 93 -7.56 14.46 -5.11
CA ARG A 93 -8.54 13.83 -4.24
C ARG A 93 -9.93 14.29 -4.59
N ASP A 94 -10.90 13.39 -4.52
CA ASP A 94 -12.32 13.76 -4.63
C ASP A 94 -12.76 14.57 -3.41
N GLU A 95 -13.82 15.34 -3.55
CA GLU A 95 -14.47 16.03 -2.42
C GLU A 95 -15.09 15.04 -1.42
N LYS A 96 -15.51 13.87 -1.93
CA LYS A 96 -16.06 12.79 -1.12
C LYS A 96 -14.95 11.96 -0.51
N THR A 97 -15.24 11.45 0.67
CA THR A 97 -14.39 10.48 1.39
C THR A 97 -15.08 9.12 1.47
N LEU A 98 -14.36 8.13 1.91
CA LEU A 98 -14.89 6.81 2.22
C LEU A 98 -14.72 6.57 3.73
N THR A 99 -15.83 6.40 4.44
CA THR A 99 -15.79 6.02 5.85
C THR A 99 -15.25 4.60 5.99
N ILE A 100 -14.13 4.47 6.69
CA ILE A 100 -13.56 3.19 7.10
C ILE A 100 -13.94 2.97 8.56
N PRO A 101 -14.80 1.99 8.86
CA PRO A 101 -15.20 1.72 10.24
C PRO A 101 -14.05 1.14 11.06
N ALA A 102 -14.18 1.20 12.39
CA ALA A 102 -13.33 0.42 13.29
C ALA A 102 -13.42 -1.07 12.95
N ALA A 103 -12.30 -1.76 13.03
CA ALA A 103 -12.20 -3.18 12.66
C ALA A 103 -11.20 -3.89 13.56
N ASP A 104 -11.28 -5.22 13.66
CA ASP A 104 -10.34 -6.03 14.44
C ASP A 104 -8.95 -6.09 13.77
N VAL A 105 -8.95 -5.99 12.44
CA VAL A 105 -7.72 -6.02 11.62
C VAL A 105 -7.74 -4.86 10.62
N VAL A 106 -6.65 -4.14 10.54
CA VAL A 106 -6.40 -3.13 9.50
C VAL A 106 -5.32 -3.63 8.58
N VAL A 107 -5.62 -3.81 7.30
CA VAL A 107 -4.62 -4.16 6.29
C VAL A 107 -4.35 -2.95 5.43
N ILE A 108 -3.11 -2.50 5.38
CA ILE A 108 -2.69 -1.38 4.53
C ILE A 108 -1.63 -1.83 3.53
N ASP A 109 -1.78 -1.46 2.25
CA ASP A 109 -0.76 -1.69 1.23
C ASP A 109 -0.24 -0.40 0.60
N GLY A 110 1.06 -0.38 0.30
CA GLY A 110 1.67 0.77 -0.36
C GLY A 110 3.13 0.56 -0.77
N ILE A 111 3.57 1.31 -1.79
CA ILE A 111 4.96 1.20 -2.27
C ILE A 111 5.97 1.83 -1.30
N LEU A 112 5.59 2.90 -0.60
CA LEU A 112 6.45 3.67 0.31
C LEU A 112 6.04 3.50 1.78
N LEU A 113 5.23 2.49 2.09
CA LEU A 113 4.61 2.32 3.40
C LEU A 113 5.64 2.26 4.55
N PHE A 114 6.80 1.65 4.32
CA PHE A 114 7.83 1.51 5.36
C PHE A 114 8.90 2.60 5.33
N VAL A 115 8.76 3.60 4.46
CA VAL A 115 9.70 4.72 4.36
C VAL A 115 9.49 5.72 5.50
N ASP A 116 8.24 6.09 5.79
CA ASP A 116 7.92 6.97 6.91
C ASP A 116 7.89 6.17 8.22
N GLU A 117 8.69 6.60 9.18
CA GLU A 117 8.85 5.92 10.47
C GLU A 117 7.54 5.88 11.27
N ARG A 118 6.80 6.98 11.30
CA ARG A 118 5.53 7.10 12.04
C ARG A 118 4.46 6.15 11.54
N VAL A 119 4.44 5.87 10.22
CA VAL A 119 3.53 4.91 9.59
C VAL A 119 4.03 3.49 9.83
N ARG A 120 5.33 3.26 9.65
CA ARG A 120 5.97 1.95 9.85
C ARG A 120 5.80 1.42 11.27
N GLU A 121 5.95 2.28 12.28
CA GLU A 121 5.84 1.91 13.70
C GLU A 121 4.41 1.58 14.13
N ARG A 122 3.41 1.99 13.37
CA ARG A 122 2.02 1.59 13.61
C ARG A 122 1.67 0.21 13.07
N CYS A 123 2.54 -0.38 12.26
CA CYS A 123 2.31 -1.72 11.72
C CYS A 123 2.84 -2.77 12.69
N ASP A 124 1.95 -3.60 13.25
CA ASP A 124 2.27 -4.74 14.12
C ASP A 124 2.91 -5.89 13.36
N VAL A 125 2.57 -6.03 12.09
CA VAL A 125 3.15 -7.01 11.17
C VAL A 125 3.53 -6.30 9.87
N LYS A 126 4.80 -6.39 9.50
CA LYS A 126 5.36 -5.75 8.31
C LYS A 126 5.76 -6.80 7.28
N VAL A 127 5.03 -6.84 6.18
CA VAL A 127 5.24 -7.79 5.07
C VAL A 127 5.81 -7.04 3.88
N PHE A 128 6.96 -7.47 3.37
CA PHE A 128 7.51 -6.93 2.12
C PHE A 128 7.36 -7.96 1.00
N VAL A 129 6.72 -7.55 -0.10
CA VAL A 129 6.50 -8.40 -1.28
C VAL A 129 7.62 -8.17 -2.27
N ASP A 130 8.51 -9.15 -2.36
CA ASP A 130 9.70 -9.12 -3.21
C ASP A 130 9.44 -9.86 -4.53
N THR A 131 9.73 -9.19 -5.64
CA THR A 131 9.54 -9.73 -7.00
C THR A 131 10.56 -9.08 -7.92
N ASP A 132 11.16 -9.85 -8.79
CA ASP A 132 12.19 -9.42 -9.73
C ASP A 132 11.73 -8.23 -10.59
N ALA A 133 12.66 -7.34 -10.91
CA ALA A 133 12.37 -6.07 -11.55
C ALA A 133 11.72 -6.21 -12.94
N ASP A 134 12.15 -7.18 -13.73
CA ASP A 134 11.59 -7.51 -15.05
C ASP A 134 10.13 -8.00 -14.94
N VAL A 135 9.84 -8.88 -13.98
CA VAL A 135 8.48 -9.36 -13.71
C VAL A 135 7.58 -8.22 -13.25
N ARG A 136 8.09 -7.32 -12.39
CA ARG A 136 7.35 -6.14 -11.93
C ARG A 136 7.03 -5.20 -13.10
N LEU A 137 8.01 -4.95 -13.98
CA LEU A 137 7.84 -4.10 -15.17
C LEU A 137 6.77 -4.67 -16.12
N ILE A 138 6.86 -5.97 -16.45
CA ILE A 138 5.87 -6.64 -17.32
C ILE A 138 4.46 -6.53 -16.72
N ARG A 139 4.31 -6.77 -15.42
CA ARG A 139 3.01 -6.66 -14.74
C ARG A 139 2.48 -5.22 -14.72
N ARG A 140 3.36 -4.23 -14.52
CA ARG A 140 3.02 -2.80 -14.58
C ARG A 140 2.55 -2.39 -15.97
N ILE A 141 3.28 -2.75 -17.03
CA ILE A 141 2.90 -2.47 -18.42
C ILE A 141 1.48 -3.01 -18.68
N ARG A 142 1.27 -4.30 -18.43
CA ARG A 142 -0.03 -4.94 -18.67
C ARG A 142 -1.18 -4.29 -17.89
N ARG A 143 -0.94 -3.91 -16.63
CA ARG A 143 -1.93 -3.23 -15.79
C ARG A 143 -2.26 -1.85 -16.32
N ASP A 144 -1.24 -1.03 -16.59
CA ASP A 144 -1.41 0.38 -16.93
C ASP A 144 -1.99 0.55 -18.35
N MET A 145 -1.62 -0.32 -19.30
CA MET A 145 -2.28 -0.37 -20.60
C MET A 145 -3.75 -0.79 -20.49
N LYS A 146 -4.04 -1.90 -19.78
CA LYS A 146 -5.40 -2.47 -19.74
C LYS A 146 -6.38 -1.67 -18.87
N ARG A 147 -5.92 -1.16 -17.71
CA ARG A 147 -6.81 -0.53 -16.72
C ARG A 147 -6.79 0.98 -16.76
N ARG A 148 -5.69 1.60 -17.22
CA ARG A 148 -5.50 3.06 -17.24
C ARG A 148 -5.43 3.62 -18.65
N GLY A 149 -5.45 2.76 -19.69
CA GLY A 149 -5.42 3.16 -21.10
C GLY A 149 -4.13 3.90 -21.51
N ARG A 150 -3.02 3.71 -20.77
CA ARG A 150 -1.78 4.45 -21.03
C ARG A 150 -0.99 3.84 -22.19
N PRO A 151 -0.39 4.68 -23.05
CA PRO A 151 0.54 4.21 -24.09
C PRO A 151 1.77 3.53 -23.49
N LEU A 152 2.32 2.55 -24.21
CA LEU A 152 3.52 1.80 -23.79
C LEU A 152 4.71 2.73 -23.53
N GLU A 153 4.97 3.63 -24.46
CA GLU A 153 6.11 4.58 -24.39
C GLU A 153 6.05 5.42 -23.09
N GLU A 154 4.89 5.98 -22.77
CA GLU A 154 4.72 6.76 -21.54
C GLU A 154 4.98 5.93 -20.26
N ILE A 155 4.61 4.64 -20.28
CA ILE A 155 4.83 3.74 -19.16
C ILE A 155 6.33 3.46 -18.99
N LEU A 156 7.04 3.24 -20.11
CA LEU A 156 8.48 2.98 -20.12
C LEU A 156 9.27 4.22 -19.71
N ASP A 157 8.93 5.38 -20.25
CA ASP A 157 9.58 6.65 -19.89
C ASP A 157 9.41 6.94 -18.40
N GLN A 158 8.20 6.81 -17.86
CA GLN A 158 7.97 6.97 -16.42
C GLN A 158 8.73 5.93 -15.61
N TYR A 159 8.80 4.69 -16.08
CA TYR A 159 9.54 3.65 -15.36
C TYR A 159 11.02 4.01 -15.22
N LEU A 160 11.66 4.48 -16.27
CA LEU A 160 13.07 4.83 -16.29
C LEU A 160 13.36 6.14 -15.54
N THR A 161 12.47 7.12 -15.65
CA THR A 161 12.70 8.47 -15.09
C THR A 161 12.30 8.61 -13.63
N SER A 162 11.31 7.85 -13.14
CA SER A 162 10.86 7.95 -11.76
C SER A 162 10.74 6.62 -11.03
N VAL A 163 10.00 5.65 -11.58
CA VAL A 163 9.64 4.43 -10.83
C VAL A 163 10.86 3.61 -10.42
N GLN A 164 11.80 3.36 -11.35
CA GLN A 164 13.01 2.58 -11.06
C GLN A 164 13.97 3.36 -10.12
N PRO A 165 14.31 4.62 -10.36
CA PRO A 165 15.13 5.40 -9.43
C PRO A 165 14.54 5.47 -8.02
N MET A 166 13.25 5.77 -7.90
CA MET A 166 12.59 5.87 -6.59
C MET A 166 12.46 4.51 -5.91
N HIS A 167 12.29 3.44 -6.68
CA HIS A 167 12.33 2.09 -6.12
C HIS A 167 13.68 1.78 -5.49
N LEU A 168 14.77 2.05 -6.18
CA LEU A 168 16.13 1.79 -5.69
C LEU A 168 16.49 2.69 -4.50
N GLN A 169 16.02 3.93 -4.51
CA GLN A 169 16.33 4.89 -3.46
C GLN A 169 15.50 4.70 -2.18
N PHE A 170 14.24 4.38 -2.28
CA PHE A 170 13.30 4.37 -1.15
C PHE A 170 12.66 3.01 -0.87
N VAL A 171 12.12 2.35 -1.91
CA VAL A 171 11.32 1.13 -1.73
C VAL A 171 12.20 -0.04 -1.34
N GLU A 172 13.23 -0.33 -2.13
CA GLU A 172 14.14 -1.47 -1.89
C GLU A 172 14.86 -1.38 -0.52
N PRO A 173 15.43 -0.21 -0.11
CA PRO A 173 16.03 -0.10 1.21
C PRO A 173 15.02 -0.29 2.37
N SER A 174 13.73 -0.02 2.16
CA SER A 174 12.70 -0.18 3.18
C SER A 174 12.40 -1.66 3.51
N LYS A 175 12.81 -2.60 2.65
CA LYS A 175 12.71 -4.05 2.86
C LYS A 175 13.35 -4.50 4.18
N ARG A 176 14.38 -3.83 4.65
CA ARG A 176 15.06 -4.14 5.93
C ARG A 176 14.16 -4.00 7.16
N TYR A 177 13.07 -3.28 7.06
CA TYR A 177 12.12 -3.07 8.15
C TYR A 177 11.02 -4.13 8.19
N ALA A 178 10.95 -5.01 7.19
CA ALA A 178 9.96 -6.06 7.14
C ALA A 178 10.25 -7.18 8.14
N ASP A 179 9.19 -7.67 8.79
CA ASP A 179 9.24 -8.88 9.61
C ASP A 179 9.25 -10.14 8.73
N ILE A 180 8.60 -10.05 7.55
CA ILE A 180 8.47 -11.17 6.61
C ILE A 180 8.67 -10.67 5.18
N ILE A 181 9.49 -11.38 4.39
CA ILE A 181 9.66 -11.15 2.96
C ILE A 181 8.94 -12.25 2.18
N VAL A 182 8.00 -11.85 1.31
CA VAL A 182 7.22 -12.78 0.47
C VAL A 182 7.73 -12.72 -0.97
N PRO A 183 8.47 -13.73 -1.43
CA PRO A 183 8.91 -13.78 -2.82
C PRO A 183 7.76 -14.13 -3.77
N ARG A 184 7.86 -13.70 -5.02
CA ARG A 184 6.92 -14.02 -6.12
C ARG A 184 5.51 -13.43 -5.96
N GLY A 185 5.26 -12.62 -4.95
CA GLY A 185 3.97 -11.96 -4.73
C GLY A 185 2.83 -12.92 -4.41
N GLY A 186 1.62 -12.57 -4.85
CA GLY A 186 0.38 -13.32 -4.55
C GLY A 186 0.30 -14.76 -5.07
N HIS A 187 1.32 -15.23 -5.79
CA HIS A 187 1.44 -16.63 -6.21
C HIS A 187 2.09 -17.53 -5.13
N ASN A 188 2.68 -16.94 -4.11
CA ASN A 188 3.25 -17.68 -2.99
C ASN A 188 2.17 -17.99 -1.93
N THR A 189 1.34 -18.97 -2.19
CA THR A 189 0.24 -19.36 -1.29
C THR A 189 0.76 -19.83 0.06
N ILE A 190 1.87 -20.59 0.07
CA ILE A 190 2.48 -21.11 1.32
C ILE A 190 2.87 -19.95 2.25
N ALA A 191 3.52 -18.90 1.73
CA ALA A 191 3.89 -17.76 2.56
C ALA A 191 2.65 -17.03 3.09
N ILE A 192 1.61 -16.88 2.27
CA ILE A 192 0.36 -16.23 2.66
C ILE A 192 -0.34 -17.04 3.75
N ASP A 193 -0.41 -18.37 3.62
CA ASP A 193 -1.02 -19.27 4.61
C ASP A 193 -0.29 -19.21 5.96
N LEU A 194 1.06 -19.18 5.96
CA LEU A 194 1.85 -19.02 7.18
C LEU A 194 1.63 -17.68 7.86
N ILE A 195 1.57 -16.59 7.09
CA ILE A 195 1.27 -15.25 7.62
C ILE A 195 -0.12 -15.24 8.23
N THR A 196 -1.11 -15.74 7.51
CA THR A 196 -2.51 -15.80 7.96
C THR A 196 -2.66 -16.61 9.23
N ALA A 197 -2.06 -17.79 9.29
CA ALA A 197 -2.07 -18.64 10.50
C ALA A 197 -1.46 -17.91 11.71
N THR A 198 -0.39 -17.14 11.50
CA THR A 198 0.23 -16.34 12.57
C THR A 198 -0.67 -15.21 13.04
N ILE A 199 -1.36 -14.52 12.12
CA ILE A 199 -2.33 -13.46 12.43
C ILE A 199 -3.50 -14.02 13.22
N LEU A 200 -4.12 -15.10 12.75
CA LEU A 200 -5.25 -15.76 13.42
C LEU A 200 -4.88 -16.20 14.84
N ARG A 201 -3.68 -16.75 15.02
CA ARG A 201 -3.19 -17.13 16.36
C ARG A 201 -3.07 -15.91 17.28
N ARG A 202 -2.61 -14.75 16.80
CA ARG A 202 -2.54 -13.50 17.59
C ARG A 202 -3.93 -13.00 17.98
N LEU A 203 -4.88 -13.02 17.05
CA LEU A 203 -6.27 -12.61 17.30
C LEU A 203 -6.95 -13.49 18.37
N HIS A 204 -6.74 -14.80 18.32
CA HIS A 204 -7.34 -15.74 19.29
C HIS A 204 -6.56 -15.82 20.62
N GLY A 205 -5.24 -15.57 20.61
CA GLY A 205 -4.38 -15.65 21.79
C GLY A 205 -4.40 -14.41 22.67
N SER A 206 -4.99 -13.30 22.23
CA SER A 206 -5.14 -12.08 23.02
C SER A 206 -6.36 -12.12 23.97
N GLY A 207 -7.04 -13.26 24.09
CA GLY A 207 -8.23 -13.49 24.91
C GLY A 207 -8.00 -14.36 26.16
N SER A 208 -6.73 -14.54 26.59
CA SER A 208 -6.42 -15.33 27.80
C SER A 208 -5.83 -14.46 28.88
#